data_9b8cd17b5a6ff192190babcc00bf0b41
#
_entry.id   9b8cd17b5a6ff192190babcc00bf0b41
#
_cell.length_a   1.000
_cell.length_b   1.000
_cell.length_c   1.000
_cell.angle_alpha   90.00
_cell.angle_beta   90.00
_cell.angle_gamma   90.00
#
_symmetry.space_group_name_H-M   'P 1'
#
loop_
_entity.id
_entity.type
_entity.pdbx_description
1 polymer ?
#
loop_
_entity_poly.entity_id
_entity_poly.type
_entity_poly.pdbx_seq_one_letter_code
_entity_poly.pdbx_strand_id
1 'polypeptide(L)'
;MRNMDIDKRKRNRMIRVIFVDIIMSLAVVALVFVLVAIVEGWRLSSNLKLEQNGMAQIESLPTGAKVIIDGKQDFNETNISKLLPAGEHEITLKKDGYDSWSKKINIVSGLLTRLRNPRLFKQDRKTEVVENYNNLRFVYAAPDHRSILLTSDQTTKWKYITALGSDKVSIEEIDVKKIFSGTFDGQFPGEILQISWNETGEKILLQVKRSDQIEWGLINLRKPSESVNLSQAILKYTDRSEKNIIGGENKKSNVKRNLSDLVIEDAAANKFIALIDGNLQEVDVIAKTLSEPYLKNIAKFKMSGSEIIYLTNVEKDKRQIGIYRLGDKGGIDLEAVVRSKKDAVINLGIVDFDG
;
A
#
# COMPACT_ATOMS: atom_id res chain seq x y z
N MET A 1 -88.40 24.20 -7.02
CA MET A 1 -87.21 24.72 -7.78
C MET A 1 -86.04 25.17 -6.91
N ARG A 2 -86.21 25.62 -5.66
CA ARG A 2 -85.14 26.22 -4.82
C ARG A 2 -84.10 25.21 -4.27
N ASN A 3 -84.49 23.93 -4.07
CA ASN A 3 -83.53 22.91 -3.57
C ASN A 3 -82.54 22.37 -4.62
N MET A 4 -82.88 22.42 -5.91
CA MET A 4 -82.02 21.88 -6.97
C MET A 4 -80.81 22.80 -7.30
N ASP A 5 -80.99 24.10 -7.01
CA ASP A 5 -79.88 25.05 -7.18
C ASP A 5 -78.86 25.03 -6.04
N ILE A 6 -79.24 24.66 -4.85
CA ILE A 6 -78.35 24.53 -3.70
C ILE A 6 -77.41 23.33 -3.89
N ASP A 7 -77.94 22.21 -4.39
CA ASP A 7 -77.15 20.98 -4.63
C ASP A 7 -76.18 21.16 -5.78
N LYS A 8 -76.55 21.89 -6.84
CA LYS A 8 -75.60 22.23 -7.92
C LYS A 8 -74.44 23.11 -7.44
N ARG A 9 -74.73 24.09 -6.57
CA ARG A 9 -73.69 24.97 -5.97
C ARG A 9 -72.76 24.21 -5.04
N LYS A 10 -73.22 23.29 -4.20
CA LYS A 10 -72.43 22.43 -3.33
C LYS A 10 -71.54 21.49 -4.18
N ARG A 11 -72.11 20.87 -5.22
CA ARG A 11 -71.37 19.98 -6.13
C ARG A 11 -70.28 20.72 -6.86
N ASN A 12 -70.53 21.90 -7.40
CA ASN A 12 -69.52 22.70 -8.06
C ASN A 12 -68.43 23.21 -7.11
N ARG A 13 -68.77 23.48 -5.85
CA ARG A 13 -67.76 23.83 -4.85
C ARG A 13 -66.91 22.62 -4.50
N MET A 14 -67.46 21.45 -4.35
CA MET A 14 -66.75 20.19 -4.06
C MET A 14 -65.83 19.84 -5.23
N ILE A 15 -66.26 19.94 -6.48
CA ILE A 15 -65.47 19.71 -7.69
C ILE A 15 -64.27 20.68 -7.74
N ARG A 16 -64.47 21.97 -7.38
CA ARG A 16 -63.36 22.93 -7.33
C ARG A 16 -62.33 22.60 -6.27
N VAL A 17 -62.74 22.17 -5.08
CA VAL A 17 -61.87 21.76 -4.03
C VAL A 17 -61.05 20.55 -4.45
N ILE A 18 -61.68 19.50 -4.96
CA ILE A 18 -61.00 18.30 -5.47
C ILE A 18 -60.01 18.65 -6.60
N PHE A 19 -60.41 19.54 -7.48
CA PHE A 19 -59.53 19.98 -8.59
C PHE A 19 -58.30 20.73 -8.06
N VAL A 20 -58.45 21.60 -7.06
CA VAL A 20 -57.33 22.31 -6.41
C VAL A 20 -56.44 21.32 -5.69
N ASP A 21 -56.99 20.32 -4.96
CA ASP A 21 -56.20 19.32 -4.24
C ASP A 21 -55.39 18.43 -5.22
N ILE A 22 -55.98 18.08 -6.37
CA ILE A 22 -55.29 17.34 -7.43
C ILE A 22 -54.12 18.17 -7.99
N ILE A 23 -54.33 19.46 -8.27
CA ILE A 23 -53.28 20.33 -8.80
C ILE A 23 -52.16 20.49 -7.74
N MET A 24 -52.52 20.70 -6.46
CA MET A 24 -51.52 20.78 -5.39
C MET A 24 -50.72 19.51 -5.24
N SER A 25 -51.37 18.35 -5.27
CA SER A 25 -50.72 17.04 -5.18
C SER A 25 -49.78 16.84 -6.37
N LEU A 26 -50.19 17.20 -7.59
CA LEU A 26 -49.36 17.10 -8.79
C LEU A 26 -48.18 18.04 -8.71
N ALA A 27 -48.36 19.26 -8.19
CA ALA A 27 -47.28 20.23 -7.98
C ALA A 27 -46.23 19.72 -6.97
N VAL A 28 -46.67 19.09 -5.87
CA VAL A 28 -45.76 18.49 -4.89
C VAL A 28 -44.95 17.34 -5.52
N VAL A 29 -45.63 16.45 -6.26
CA VAL A 29 -44.96 15.34 -6.96
C VAL A 29 -43.93 15.88 -7.97
N ALA A 30 -44.31 16.89 -8.75
CA ALA A 30 -43.38 17.53 -9.70
C ALA A 30 -42.19 18.18 -8.98
N LEU A 31 -42.40 18.84 -7.85
CA LEU A 31 -41.35 19.43 -7.05
C LEU A 31 -40.37 18.37 -6.54
N VAL A 32 -40.89 17.27 -6.01
CA VAL A 32 -40.06 16.14 -5.53
C VAL A 32 -39.22 15.58 -6.70
N PHE A 33 -39.83 15.41 -7.87
CA PHE A 33 -39.14 14.92 -9.05
C PHE A 33 -38.01 15.84 -9.49
N VAL A 34 -38.22 17.15 -9.47
CA VAL A 34 -37.19 18.17 -9.76
C VAL A 34 -36.06 18.12 -8.72
N LEU A 35 -36.39 17.99 -7.43
CA LEU A 35 -35.38 17.90 -6.37
C LEU A 35 -34.53 16.63 -6.53
N VAL A 36 -35.13 15.49 -6.82
CA VAL A 36 -34.39 14.25 -7.09
C VAL A 36 -33.48 14.41 -8.31
N ALA A 37 -33.97 15.00 -9.40
CA ALA A 37 -33.16 15.24 -10.58
C ALA A 37 -31.95 16.14 -10.29
N ILE A 38 -32.13 17.18 -9.45
CA ILE A 38 -31.01 18.05 -9.03
C ILE A 38 -29.98 17.26 -8.22
N VAL A 39 -30.42 16.40 -7.29
CA VAL A 39 -29.52 15.55 -6.46
C VAL A 39 -28.75 14.56 -7.32
N GLU A 40 -29.37 13.99 -8.34
CA GLU A 40 -28.74 13.11 -9.32
C GLU A 40 -27.80 13.83 -10.32
N GLY A 41 -27.64 15.15 -10.16
CA GLY A 41 -26.73 15.96 -10.99
C GLY A 41 -27.28 16.40 -12.34
N TRP A 42 -28.59 16.21 -12.57
CA TRP A 42 -29.25 16.70 -13.79
C TRP A 42 -29.31 18.24 -13.79
N ARG A 43 -28.86 18.82 -14.86
CA ARG A 43 -28.93 20.27 -15.10
C ARG A 43 -29.36 20.58 -16.52
N LEU A 44 -30.04 21.70 -16.65
CA LEU A 44 -30.41 22.22 -17.96
C LEU A 44 -29.22 23.02 -18.50
N SER A 45 -28.64 22.57 -19.59
CA SER A 45 -27.59 23.28 -20.32
C SER A 45 -28.13 24.55 -20.98
N SER A 46 -27.24 25.51 -21.34
CA SER A 46 -27.60 26.73 -22.06
C SER A 46 -28.36 26.46 -23.39
N ASN A 47 -28.23 25.25 -23.93
CA ASN A 47 -28.90 24.79 -25.14
C ASN A 47 -30.19 24.00 -24.87
N LEU A 48 -30.78 24.14 -23.67
CA LEU A 48 -32.01 23.44 -23.23
C LEU A 48 -31.85 21.89 -23.24
N LYS A 49 -30.64 21.35 -23.21
CA LYS A 49 -30.41 19.91 -23.07
C LYS A 49 -30.25 19.56 -21.60
N LEU A 50 -30.85 18.46 -21.19
CA LEU A 50 -30.65 17.86 -19.88
C LEU A 50 -29.29 17.13 -19.89
N GLU A 51 -28.35 17.61 -19.10
CA GLU A 51 -27.02 17.03 -18.95
C GLU A 51 -26.83 16.58 -17.52
N GLN A 52 -26.21 15.42 -17.35
CA GLN A 52 -25.79 14.97 -16.03
C GLN A 52 -24.37 15.45 -15.76
N ASN A 53 -24.17 16.14 -14.64
CA ASN A 53 -22.90 16.70 -14.26
C ASN A 53 -22.33 15.95 -13.04
N GLY A 54 -20.99 15.84 -12.98
CA GLY A 54 -20.23 15.50 -11.80
C GLY A 54 -19.38 16.69 -11.34
N MET A 55 -18.82 16.61 -10.16
CA MET A 55 -17.93 17.62 -9.62
C MET A 55 -16.46 17.19 -9.78
N ALA A 56 -15.64 18.03 -10.41
CA ALA A 56 -14.19 17.88 -10.46
C ALA A 56 -13.55 18.80 -9.42
N GLN A 57 -12.75 18.26 -8.51
CA GLN A 57 -11.87 19.00 -7.62
C GLN A 57 -10.46 18.94 -8.18
N ILE A 58 -9.93 20.08 -8.60
CA ILE A 58 -8.65 20.21 -9.29
C ILE A 58 -7.68 20.96 -8.40
N GLU A 59 -6.65 20.26 -7.93
CA GLU A 59 -5.60 20.80 -7.09
C GLU A 59 -4.26 20.77 -7.83
N SER A 60 -3.27 21.56 -7.39
CA SER A 60 -1.89 21.46 -7.91
C SER A 60 -0.86 21.85 -6.87
N LEU A 61 0.37 21.41 -7.09
CA LEU A 61 1.57 21.83 -6.37
C LEU A 61 2.62 22.36 -7.38
N PRO A 62 2.99 23.64 -7.32
CA PRO A 62 2.40 24.69 -6.47
C PRO A 62 0.97 25.06 -6.88
N THR A 63 0.23 25.66 -5.97
CA THR A 63 -1.10 26.20 -6.23
C THR A 63 -1.05 27.43 -7.15
N GLY A 64 -2.20 27.88 -7.64
CA GLY A 64 -2.27 29.04 -8.53
C GLY A 64 -1.79 28.70 -9.95
N ALA A 65 -2.13 27.52 -10.45
CA ALA A 65 -1.97 27.18 -11.85
C ALA A 65 -3.25 27.49 -12.62
N LYS A 66 -3.12 28.05 -13.82
CA LYS A 66 -4.22 28.25 -14.77
C LYS A 66 -4.79 26.90 -15.18
N VAL A 67 -6.10 26.76 -15.09
CA VAL A 67 -6.80 25.52 -15.42
C VAL A 67 -7.40 25.63 -16.82
N ILE A 68 -7.11 24.67 -17.68
CA ILE A 68 -7.67 24.56 -19.02
C ILE A 68 -8.41 23.22 -19.07
N ILE A 69 -9.69 23.26 -19.43
CA ILE A 69 -10.57 22.11 -19.53
C ILE A 69 -11.04 21.99 -20.97
N ASP A 70 -10.74 20.87 -21.60
CA ASP A 70 -11.08 20.60 -23.02
C ASP A 70 -10.66 21.74 -23.97
N GLY A 71 -9.45 22.28 -23.73
CA GLY A 71 -8.89 23.40 -24.49
C GLY A 71 -9.42 24.80 -24.13
N LYS A 72 -10.39 24.90 -23.20
CA LYS A 72 -10.94 26.20 -22.74
C LYS A 72 -10.36 26.57 -21.39
N GLN A 73 -9.77 27.75 -21.30
CA GLN A 73 -9.22 28.24 -20.03
C GLN A 73 -10.35 28.65 -19.07
N ASP A 74 -10.25 28.19 -17.82
CA ASP A 74 -11.10 28.66 -16.73
C ASP A 74 -10.61 30.00 -16.19
N PHE A 75 -11.52 30.77 -15.60
CA PHE A 75 -11.17 32.05 -14.97
C PHE A 75 -10.45 31.88 -13.65
N ASN A 76 -10.64 30.73 -12.99
CA ASN A 76 -10.06 30.45 -11.69
C ASN A 76 -8.79 29.60 -11.83
N GLU A 77 -7.86 29.80 -10.92
CA GLU A 77 -6.64 29.00 -10.78
C GLU A 77 -6.83 27.90 -9.77
N THR A 78 -5.92 26.88 -9.75
CA THR A 78 -5.95 25.83 -8.72
C THR A 78 -5.74 26.41 -7.31
N ASN A 79 -6.46 25.99 -6.26
CA ASN A 79 -7.31 24.82 -6.15
C ASN A 79 -8.78 25.20 -6.38
N ILE A 80 -9.47 24.52 -7.30
CA ILE A 80 -10.88 24.83 -7.60
C ILE A 80 -11.73 23.55 -7.58
N SER A 81 -13.05 23.78 -7.44
CA SER A 81 -14.08 22.78 -7.68
C SER A 81 -14.96 23.24 -8.83
N LYS A 82 -15.15 22.39 -9.83
CA LYS A 82 -15.91 22.70 -11.04
C LYS A 82 -16.91 21.62 -11.37
N LEU A 83 -18.13 22.01 -11.74
CA LEU A 83 -19.10 21.10 -12.29
C LEU A 83 -18.81 20.91 -13.78
N LEU A 84 -18.66 19.65 -14.20
CA LEU A 84 -18.41 19.24 -15.58
C LEU A 84 -19.43 18.21 -16.02
N PRO A 85 -19.80 18.15 -17.30
CA PRO A 85 -20.60 17.05 -17.82
C PRO A 85 -19.98 15.69 -17.52
N ALA A 86 -20.81 14.66 -17.40
CA ALA A 86 -20.29 13.30 -17.27
C ALA A 86 -19.58 12.88 -18.56
N GLY A 87 -18.44 12.24 -18.45
CA GLY A 87 -17.61 11.80 -19.56
C GLY A 87 -16.13 12.09 -19.38
N GLU A 88 -15.37 11.85 -20.44
CA GLU A 88 -13.92 12.09 -20.47
C GLU A 88 -13.65 13.58 -20.72
N HIS A 89 -12.80 14.18 -19.86
CA HIS A 89 -12.33 15.55 -19.98
C HIS A 89 -10.82 15.60 -19.92
N GLU A 90 -10.20 16.45 -20.72
CA GLU A 90 -8.78 16.73 -20.66
C GLU A 90 -8.53 17.96 -19.79
N ILE A 91 -7.81 17.76 -18.68
CA ILE A 91 -7.41 18.84 -17.76
C ILE A 91 -5.96 19.17 -18.02
N THR A 92 -5.68 20.42 -18.38
CA THR A 92 -4.32 20.93 -18.52
C THR A 92 -4.08 22.05 -17.51
N LEU A 93 -2.97 21.96 -16.79
CA LEU A 93 -2.54 22.95 -15.81
C LEU A 93 -1.30 23.66 -16.34
N LYS A 94 -1.33 25.01 -16.31
CA LYS A 94 -0.23 25.87 -16.73
C LYS A 94 0.10 26.89 -15.64
N LYS A 95 1.38 27.07 -15.35
CA LYS A 95 1.88 28.09 -14.43
C LYS A 95 3.17 28.67 -14.99
N ASP A 96 3.33 29.96 -14.89
CA ASP A 96 4.50 30.67 -15.43
C ASP A 96 5.77 30.16 -14.74
N GLY A 97 6.78 29.81 -15.53
CA GLY A 97 8.04 29.20 -15.06
C GLY A 97 7.96 27.70 -14.76
N TYR A 98 6.86 27.04 -15.07
CA TYR A 98 6.65 25.60 -14.86
C TYR A 98 6.28 24.90 -16.17
N ASP A 99 6.65 23.63 -16.27
CA ASP A 99 6.18 22.76 -17.37
C ASP A 99 4.67 22.58 -17.26
N SER A 100 4.00 22.56 -18.43
CA SER A 100 2.57 22.26 -18.48
C SER A 100 2.32 20.80 -18.13
N TRP A 101 1.25 20.54 -17.38
CA TRP A 101 0.80 19.21 -17.01
C TRP A 101 -0.58 18.95 -17.61
N SER A 102 -0.80 17.77 -18.18
CA SER A 102 -2.09 17.39 -18.76
C SER A 102 -2.46 15.96 -18.41
N LYS A 103 -3.75 15.72 -18.16
CA LYS A 103 -4.32 14.39 -17.90
C LYS A 103 -5.78 14.33 -18.35
N LYS A 104 -6.16 13.20 -18.93
CA LYS A 104 -7.55 12.85 -19.16
C LYS A 104 -8.15 12.22 -17.90
N ILE A 105 -9.32 12.70 -17.50
CA ILE A 105 -10.08 12.22 -16.36
C ILE A 105 -11.50 11.89 -16.79
N ASN A 106 -12.09 10.87 -16.17
CA ASN A 106 -13.49 10.54 -16.40
C ASN A 106 -14.35 11.10 -15.26
N ILE A 107 -15.31 11.97 -15.62
CA ILE A 107 -16.26 12.54 -14.68
C ILE A 107 -17.50 11.64 -14.63
N VAL A 108 -17.83 11.21 -13.42
CA VAL A 108 -19.02 10.40 -13.17
C VAL A 108 -20.13 11.30 -12.61
N SER A 109 -21.34 11.17 -13.19
CA SER A 109 -22.50 11.94 -12.78
C SER A 109 -22.81 11.80 -11.28
N GLY A 110 -23.10 12.93 -10.63
CA GLY A 110 -23.44 12.98 -9.21
C GLY A 110 -22.28 12.70 -8.25
N LEU A 111 -21.09 12.36 -8.75
CA LEU A 111 -19.92 12.04 -7.94
C LEU A 111 -18.86 13.14 -7.96
N LEU A 112 -18.01 13.11 -6.91
CA LEU A 112 -16.83 13.97 -6.82
C LEU A 112 -15.60 13.23 -7.35
N THR A 113 -15.10 13.68 -8.48
CA THR A 113 -13.81 13.25 -9.05
C THR A 113 -12.70 14.17 -8.54
N ARG A 114 -11.73 13.62 -7.82
CA ARG A 114 -10.62 14.39 -7.25
C ARG A 114 -9.35 14.19 -8.09
N LEU A 115 -8.83 15.27 -8.62
CA LEU A 115 -7.50 15.33 -9.21
C LEU A 115 -6.55 15.86 -8.15
N ARG A 116 -5.94 14.92 -7.38
CA ARG A 116 -5.09 15.26 -6.24
C ARG A 116 -3.64 15.47 -6.68
N ASN A 117 -3.07 16.60 -6.24
CA ASN A 117 -1.63 16.89 -6.22
C ASN A 117 -0.87 16.69 -7.54
N PRO A 118 -1.37 17.09 -8.73
CA PRO A 118 -0.51 17.24 -9.88
C PRO A 118 0.68 18.13 -9.52
N ARG A 119 1.89 17.61 -9.67
CA ARG A 119 3.10 18.39 -9.44
C ARG A 119 3.53 19.04 -10.73
N LEU A 120 3.62 20.37 -10.72
CA LEU A 120 4.20 21.14 -11.79
C LEU A 120 5.70 21.30 -11.52
N PHE A 121 6.51 21.01 -12.50
CA PHE A 121 7.97 21.12 -12.40
C PHE A 121 8.45 22.44 -13.01
N LYS A 122 9.38 23.11 -12.34
CA LYS A 122 9.99 24.33 -12.88
C LYS A 122 10.67 24.03 -14.22
N GLN A 123 10.51 24.93 -15.19
CA GLN A 123 11.20 24.82 -16.49
C GLN A 123 12.71 24.95 -16.36
N ASP A 124 13.15 25.85 -15.48
CA ASP A 124 14.56 26.14 -15.24
C ASP A 124 15.12 25.27 -14.11
N ARG A 125 15.15 23.95 -14.36
CA ARG A 125 15.70 22.97 -13.41
C ARG A 125 17.21 22.93 -13.55
N LYS A 126 17.94 23.41 -12.56
CA LYS A 126 19.36 23.15 -12.46
C LYS A 126 19.58 21.68 -12.07
N THR A 127 20.29 20.96 -12.90
CA THR A 127 20.69 19.60 -12.61
C THR A 127 22.09 19.64 -12.02
N GLU A 128 22.24 19.18 -10.80
CA GLU A 128 23.55 19.04 -10.14
C GLU A 128 23.83 17.56 -9.93
N VAL A 129 25.09 17.18 -10.16
CA VAL A 129 25.54 15.84 -9.84
C VAL A 129 25.71 15.77 -8.32
N VAL A 130 24.81 15.03 -7.67
CA VAL A 130 24.82 14.87 -6.21
C VAL A 130 25.91 13.91 -5.78
N GLU A 131 26.11 12.82 -6.53
CA GLU A 131 27.03 11.76 -6.18
C GLU A 131 27.40 10.93 -7.42
N ASN A 132 28.64 10.45 -7.47
CA ASN A 132 29.10 9.47 -8.44
C ASN A 132 29.23 8.11 -7.74
N TYR A 133 28.61 7.09 -8.29
CA TYR A 133 28.66 5.75 -7.77
C TYR A 133 29.19 4.79 -8.84
N ASN A 134 30.37 4.30 -8.61
CA ASN A 134 30.99 3.32 -9.51
C ASN A 134 30.48 1.92 -9.22
N ASN A 135 30.38 1.08 -10.26
CA ASN A 135 29.94 -0.32 -10.13
C ASN A 135 28.50 -0.46 -9.58
N LEU A 136 27.62 0.44 -9.99
CA LEU A 136 26.19 0.35 -9.66
C LEU A 136 25.59 -0.91 -10.28
N ARG A 137 24.92 -1.73 -9.44
CA ARG A 137 24.22 -2.95 -9.90
C ARG A 137 22.71 -2.72 -9.97
N PHE A 138 22.12 -2.27 -8.86
CA PHE A 138 20.68 -2.02 -8.77
C PHE A 138 20.39 -0.71 -8.04
N VAL A 139 19.24 -0.13 -8.40
CA VAL A 139 18.64 1.02 -7.73
C VAL A 139 17.28 0.59 -7.21
N TYR A 140 17.07 0.70 -5.90
CA TYR A 140 15.82 0.40 -5.26
C TYR A 140 15.16 1.68 -4.75
N ALA A 141 13.95 1.97 -5.20
CA ALA A 141 13.16 3.07 -4.63
C ALA A 141 12.56 2.63 -3.29
N ALA A 142 12.63 3.51 -2.30
CA ALA A 142 12.00 3.27 -1.02
C ALA A 142 10.50 3.58 -1.06
N PRO A 143 9.67 2.97 -0.19
CA PRO A 143 8.23 3.21 -0.12
C PRO A 143 7.85 4.67 0.20
N ASP A 144 8.77 5.44 0.80
CA ASP A 144 8.58 6.86 1.11
C ASP A 144 8.57 7.77 -0.13
N HIS A 145 8.87 7.23 -1.32
CA HIS A 145 8.99 7.95 -2.59
C HIS A 145 9.98 9.14 -2.58
N ARG A 146 10.88 9.19 -1.60
CA ARG A 146 11.89 10.25 -1.43
C ARG A 146 13.30 9.71 -1.37
N SER A 147 13.43 8.42 -1.18
CA SER A 147 14.72 7.78 -0.95
C SER A 147 14.99 6.71 -1.97
N ILE A 148 16.27 6.51 -2.25
CA ILE A 148 16.77 5.43 -3.11
C ILE A 148 17.95 4.75 -2.44
N LEU A 149 18.04 3.43 -2.65
CA LEU A 149 19.21 2.63 -2.26
C LEU A 149 19.99 2.22 -3.51
N LEU A 150 21.24 2.57 -3.54
CA LEU A 150 22.21 2.19 -4.57
C LEU A 150 23.03 1.01 -4.08
N THR A 151 22.98 -0.11 -4.78
CA THR A 151 23.69 -1.34 -4.40
C THR A 151 24.72 -1.73 -5.45
N SER A 152 25.72 -2.49 -5.01
CA SER A 152 26.75 -3.07 -5.85
C SER A 152 27.02 -4.51 -5.43
N ASP A 153 27.40 -5.34 -6.39
CA ASP A 153 27.91 -6.68 -6.17
C ASP A 153 29.44 -6.73 -6.10
N GLN A 154 30.11 -5.63 -6.47
CA GLN A 154 31.58 -5.50 -6.48
C GLN A 154 32.13 -4.79 -5.24
N THR A 155 31.26 -4.17 -4.42
CA THR A 155 31.67 -3.49 -3.19
C THR A 155 30.67 -3.74 -2.09
N THR A 156 31.17 -3.79 -0.86
CA THR A 156 30.34 -3.89 0.35
C THR A 156 29.73 -2.55 0.79
N LYS A 157 30.12 -1.47 0.11
CA LYS A 157 29.67 -0.11 0.41
C LYS A 157 28.53 0.29 -0.49
N TRP A 158 27.35 0.39 0.08
CA TRP A 158 26.13 0.85 -0.56
C TRP A 158 25.83 2.28 -0.17
N LYS A 159 25.01 2.96 -0.93
CA LYS A 159 24.60 4.34 -0.62
C LYS A 159 23.09 4.45 -0.54
N TYR A 160 22.62 5.07 0.52
CA TYR A 160 21.24 5.44 0.70
C TYR A 160 21.11 6.95 0.58
N ILE A 161 20.33 7.39 -0.40
CA ILE A 161 20.15 8.80 -0.75
C ILE A 161 18.72 9.20 -0.47
N THR A 162 18.54 10.22 0.35
CA THR A 162 17.22 10.75 0.74
C THR A 162 17.10 12.22 0.32
N ALA A 163 16.02 12.57 -0.37
CA ALA A 163 15.68 13.96 -0.67
C ALA A 163 15.06 14.63 0.57
N LEU A 164 15.70 15.68 1.08
CA LEU A 164 15.29 16.45 2.27
C LEU A 164 14.59 17.77 1.87
N GLY A 165 13.70 17.71 0.88
CA GLY A 165 13.01 18.89 0.33
C GLY A 165 13.44 19.20 -1.09
N SER A 166 13.39 20.47 -1.51
CA SER A 166 13.65 20.87 -2.90
C SER A 166 15.13 20.88 -3.26
N ASP A 167 16.03 21.15 -2.32
CA ASP A 167 17.40 21.53 -2.61
C ASP A 167 18.44 20.80 -1.75
N LYS A 168 18.04 19.85 -0.93
CA LYS A 168 18.95 19.11 -0.05
C LYS A 168 18.76 17.61 -0.18
N VAL A 169 19.86 16.90 -0.16
CA VAL A 169 19.91 15.45 -0.09
C VAL A 169 20.78 15.01 1.08
N SER A 170 20.41 13.90 1.71
CA SER A 170 21.28 13.17 2.63
C SER A 170 21.81 11.94 1.94
N ILE A 171 23.08 11.65 2.14
CA ILE A 171 23.73 10.45 1.62
C ILE A 171 24.36 9.70 2.79
N GLU A 172 23.87 8.48 3.02
CA GLU A 172 24.40 7.58 4.04
C GLU A 172 25.16 6.44 3.37
N GLU A 173 26.40 6.21 3.79
CA GLU A 173 27.18 5.04 3.35
C GLU A 173 26.91 3.86 4.28
N ILE A 174 26.54 2.74 3.69
CA ILE A 174 26.20 1.50 4.40
C ILE A 174 27.25 0.46 4.06
N ASP A 175 28.05 0.07 5.02
CA ASP A 175 29.02 -1.03 4.87
C ASP A 175 28.38 -2.35 5.29
N VAL A 176 27.84 -3.08 4.30
CA VAL A 176 27.16 -4.38 4.54
C VAL A 176 28.11 -5.45 5.06
N LYS A 177 29.42 -5.30 4.92
CA LYS A 177 30.43 -6.20 5.50
C LYS A 177 30.34 -6.26 7.02
N LYS A 178 29.97 -5.15 7.66
CA LYS A 178 29.86 -5.09 9.12
C LYS A 178 28.67 -5.88 9.66
N ILE A 179 27.71 -6.20 8.80
CA ILE A 179 26.45 -6.85 9.19
C ILE A 179 26.59 -8.37 9.07
N PHE A 180 27.21 -8.83 7.99
CA PHE A 180 27.41 -10.25 7.74
C PHE A 180 28.82 -10.64 8.16
N SER A 181 28.93 -11.56 9.11
CA SER A 181 30.22 -12.05 9.60
C SER A 181 30.90 -12.96 8.57
N GLY A 182 32.20 -12.79 8.39
CA GLY A 182 33.04 -13.64 7.54
C GLY A 182 34.15 -12.86 6.87
N THR A 183 35.12 -13.56 6.28
CA THR A 183 36.18 -12.99 5.47
C THR A 183 35.64 -12.66 4.10
N PHE A 184 35.75 -11.40 3.70
CA PHE A 184 35.38 -10.91 2.38
C PHE A 184 36.58 -10.33 1.69
N ASP A 185 36.86 -10.77 0.47
CA ASP A 185 37.96 -10.28 -0.36
C ASP A 185 37.62 -8.94 -1.05
N GLY A 186 36.92 -8.05 -0.34
CA GLY A 186 36.49 -6.74 -0.85
C GLY A 186 35.22 -6.73 -1.70
N GLN A 187 34.73 -7.89 -2.09
CA GLN A 187 33.48 -8.03 -2.85
C GLN A 187 32.29 -8.27 -1.92
N PHE A 188 31.07 -8.09 -2.45
CA PHE A 188 29.84 -8.40 -1.70
C PHE A 188 29.80 -9.89 -1.34
N PRO A 189 29.38 -10.25 -0.12
CA PRO A 189 29.62 -11.58 0.47
C PRO A 189 28.73 -12.72 -0.08
N GLY A 190 27.94 -12.51 -1.10
CA GLY A 190 27.07 -13.54 -1.65
C GLY A 190 26.09 -13.03 -2.67
N GLU A 191 25.14 -13.87 -3.05
CA GLU A 191 24.05 -13.50 -3.95
C GLU A 191 22.90 -12.86 -3.14
N ILE A 192 22.48 -11.66 -3.53
CA ILE A 192 21.30 -11.02 -2.97
C ILE A 192 20.07 -11.73 -3.54
N LEU A 193 19.31 -12.42 -2.69
CA LEU A 193 18.08 -13.10 -3.07
C LEU A 193 16.88 -12.17 -2.99
N GLN A 194 16.80 -11.36 -1.94
CA GLN A 194 15.66 -10.48 -1.69
C GLN A 194 16.05 -9.26 -0.88
N ILE A 195 15.40 -8.13 -1.21
CA ILE A 195 15.38 -6.91 -0.40
C ILE A 195 13.92 -6.56 -0.13
N SER A 196 13.53 -6.53 1.14
CA SER A 196 12.19 -6.13 1.58
C SER A 196 12.29 -4.87 2.42
N TRP A 197 11.52 -3.84 2.08
CA TRP A 197 11.46 -2.58 2.80
C TRP A 197 10.48 -2.67 3.97
N ASN A 198 10.77 -1.94 5.05
CA ASN A 198 9.74 -1.58 6.00
C ASN A 198 8.86 -0.44 5.44
N GLU A 199 7.71 -0.20 6.02
CA GLU A 199 6.75 0.80 5.52
C GLU A 199 7.32 2.22 5.48
N THR A 200 8.20 2.57 6.41
CA THR A 200 8.80 3.92 6.48
C THR A 200 9.93 4.14 5.49
N GLY A 201 10.43 3.09 4.83
CA GLY A 201 11.58 3.15 3.94
C GLY A 201 12.93 3.37 4.63
N GLU A 202 13.00 3.23 5.96
CA GLU A 202 14.22 3.47 6.73
C GLU A 202 15.04 2.22 7.02
N LYS A 203 14.39 1.06 6.90
CA LYS A 203 15.04 -0.24 7.13
C LYS A 203 14.74 -1.20 5.98
N ILE A 204 15.67 -2.08 5.72
CA ILE A 204 15.50 -3.21 4.79
C ILE A 204 15.84 -4.52 5.46
N LEU A 205 15.06 -5.54 5.14
CA LEU A 205 15.39 -6.92 5.38
C LEU A 205 16.09 -7.46 4.15
N LEU A 206 17.34 -7.82 4.30
CA LEU A 206 18.21 -8.34 3.23
C LEU A 206 18.41 -9.82 3.39
N GLN A 207 18.05 -10.59 2.37
CA GLN A 207 18.34 -12.02 2.26
C GLN A 207 19.52 -12.26 1.35
N VAL A 208 20.54 -12.94 1.83
CA VAL A 208 21.77 -13.23 1.11
C VAL A 208 22.05 -14.72 1.11
N LYS A 209 22.35 -15.28 -0.06
CA LYS A 209 22.85 -16.65 -0.19
C LYS A 209 24.37 -16.65 -0.21
N ARG A 210 24.97 -17.39 0.71
CA ARG A 210 26.41 -17.58 0.82
C ARG A 210 26.72 -19.08 0.74
N SER A 211 27.36 -19.50 -0.32
CA SER A 211 27.54 -20.93 -0.60
C SER A 211 26.19 -21.66 -0.54
N ASP A 212 25.97 -22.51 0.46
CA ASP A 212 24.70 -23.22 0.65
C ASP A 212 23.86 -22.71 1.82
N GLN A 213 24.23 -21.56 2.40
CA GLN A 213 23.52 -20.99 3.54
C GLN A 213 22.82 -19.67 3.16
N ILE A 214 21.61 -19.50 3.71
CA ILE A 214 20.87 -18.24 3.62
C ILE A 214 21.07 -17.48 4.92
N GLU A 215 21.51 -16.24 4.80
CA GLU A 215 21.62 -15.31 5.93
C GLU A 215 20.67 -14.13 5.75
N TRP A 216 20.17 -13.64 6.88
CA TRP A 216 19.26 -12.50 6.94
C TRP A 216 19.89 -11.36 7.73
N GLY A 217 19.85 -10.16 7.16
CA GLY A 217 20.30 -8.93 7.80
C GLY A 217 19.19 -7.89 7.84
N LEU A 218 19.00 -7.28 9.01
CA LEU A 218 18.21 -6.04 9.14
C LEU A 218 19.17 -4.87 9.03
N ILE A 219 19.00 -4.07 7.99
CA ILE A 219 19.84 -2.90 7.72
C ILE A 219 19.04 -1.64 8.06
N ASN A 220 19.52 -0.87 9.01
CA ASN A 220 19.01 0.48 9.26
C ASN A 220 19.76 1.46 8.34
N LEU A 221 19.05 2.00 7.35
CA LEU A 221 19.61 2.83 6.30
C LEU A 221 19.95 4.25 6.78
N ARG A 222 19.26 4.74 7.81
CA ARG A 222 19.53 6.04 8.43
C ARG A 222 20.57 5.97 9.53
N LYS A 223 20.68 4.83 10.18
CA LYS A 223 21.62 4.57 11.27
C LYS A 223 22.30 3.22 11.05
N PRO A 224 23.27 3.12 10.12
CA PRO A 224 23.89 1.86 9.76
C PRO A 224 24.52 1.10 10.94
N SER A 225 24.91 1.80 12.01
CA SER A 225 25.46 1.20 13.22
C SER A 225 24.44 0.36 14.03
N GLU A 226 23.13 0.58 13.81
CA GLU A 226 22.06 -0.18 14.44
C GLU A 226 21.63 -1.42 13.62
N SER A 227 22.31 -1.69 12.51
CA SER A 227 22.04 -2.86 11.67
C SER A 227 22.46 -4.15 12.36
N VAL A 228 21.72 -5.23 12.11
CA VAL A 228 21.87 -6.50 12.83
C VAL A 228 21.86 -7.68 11.87
N ASN A 229 22.77 -8.63 12.07
CA ASN A 229 22.63 -9.96 11.45
C ASN A 229 21.54 -10.76 12.20
N LEU A 230 20.35 -10.83 11.58
CA LEU A 230 19.19 -11.48 12.20
C LEU A 230 19.38 -12.99 12.32
N SER A 231 20.04 -13.64 11.37
CA SER A 231 20.31 -15.08 11.47
C SER A 231 21.08 -15.42 12.73
N GLN A 232 22.10 -14.64 13.07
CA GLN A 232 22.86 -14.83 14.30
C GLN A 232 22.12 -14.39 15.56
N ALA A 233 21.34 -13.29 15.47
CA ALA A 233 20.58 -12.78 16.58
C ALA A 233 19.49 -13.78 17.03
N ILE A 234 18.74 -14.32 16.07
CA ILE A 234 17.66 -15.29 16.32
C ILE A 234 18.19 -16.57 16.97
N LEU A 235 19.34 -17.08 16.50
CA LEU A 235 19.98 -18.23 17.14
C LEU A 235 20.31 -17.98 18.62
N LYS A 236 20.75 -16.76 18.95
CA LYS A 236 21.02 -16.39 20.36
C LYS A 236 19.74 -16.24 21.20
N TYR A 237 18.61 -15.87 20.59
CA TYR A 237 17.33 -15.76 21.29
C TYR A 237 16.77 -17.14 21.62
N THR A 238 16.89 -18.11 20.72
CA THR A 238 16.50 -19.51 20.97
C THR A 238 17.25 -20.11 22.13
N ASP A 239 18.57 -19.93 22.21
CA ASP A 239 19.39 -20.42 23.32
C ASP A 239 18.97 -19.85 24.68
N ARG A 240 18.47 -18.61 24.70
CA ARG A 240 17.99 -17.96 25.93
C ARG A 240 16.63 -18.46 26.39
N SER A 241 15.70 -18.68 25.45
CA SER A 241 14.37 -19.18 25.79
C SER A 241 14.43 -20.61 26.36
N GLU A 242 15.28 -21.47 25.82
CA GLU A 242 15.49 -22.82 26.35
C GLU A 242 16.08 -22.81 27.74
N LYS A 243 16.98 -21.87 28.07
CA LYS A 243 17.55 -21.75 29.44
C LYS A 243 16.53 -21.32 30.50
N ASN A 244 15.51 -20.54 30.08
CA ASN A 244 14.46 -20.09 31.00
C ASN A 244 13.40 -21.17 31.26
N ILE A 245 13.23 -22.14 30.36
CA ILE A 245 12.25 -23.22 30.52
C ILE A 245 12.83 -24.42 31.25
N ILE A 246 14.12 -24.68 31.10
CA ILE A 246 14.81 -25.81 31.76
C ILE A 246 15.71 -25.25 32.84
N GLY A 247 15.19 -25.13 34.05
CA GLY A 247 15.96 -24.76 35.24
C GLY A 247 17.16 -25.69 35.46
N GLY A 248 18.36 -25.20 35.12
CA GLY A 248 19.64 -25.80 35.53
C GLY A 248 20.16 -26.92 34.63
N GLU A 249 21.32 -26.70 34.20
CA GLU A 249 22.40 -27.45 33.57
C GLU A 249 22.72 -27.02 32.14
N ASN A 250 23.99 -26.59 31.97
CA ASN A 250 24.59 -26.19 30.70
C ASN A 250 24.72 -27.36 29.69
N LYS A 251 23.63 -27.86 29.16
CA LYS A 251 23.69 -28.62 27.92
C LYS A 251 23.68 -27.61 26.78
N LYS A 252 24.85 -27.29 26.23
CA LYS A 252 24.93 -26.67 24.88
C LYS A 252 24.26 -27.67 23.94
N SER A 253 23.01 -27.40 23.56
CA SER A 253 22.40 -28.15 22.50
C SER A 253 23.10 -27.70 21.20
N ASN A 254 23.95 -28.55 20.63
CA ASN A 254 24.56 -28.36 19.31
C ASN A 254 23.52 -28.57 18.19
N VAL A 255 22.25 -28.28 18.44
CA VAL A 255 21.21 -28.39 17.42
C VAL A 255 21.36 -27.21 16.49
N LYS A 256 21.81 -27.49 15.27
CA LYS A 256 21.90 -26.51 14.21
C LYS A 256 20.46 -26.13 13.80
N ARG A 257 19.96 -24.99 14.28
CA ARG A 257 18.66 -24.45 13.92
C ARG A 257 18.67 -23.94 12.47
N ASN A 258 17.58 -24.16 11.77
CA ASN A 258 17.41 -23.71 10.38
C ASN A 258 16.36 -22.62 10.30
N LEU A 259 16.81 -21.37 10.09
CA LEU A 259 15.95 -20.24 9.72
C LEU A 259 15.74 -20.28 8.21
N SER A 260 14.60 -20.74 7.78
CA SER A 260 14.30 -20.95 6.35
C SER A 260 13.60 -19.76 5.69
N ASP A 261 12.84 -18.97 6.46
CA ASP A 261 12.17 -17.78 5.94
C ASP A 261 11.92 -16.74 7.04
N LEU A 262 11.84 -15.46 6.64
CA LEU A 262 11.67 -14.33 7.55
C LEU A 262 10.95 -13.18 6.85
N VAL A 263 9.90 -12.66 7.45
CA VAL A 263 9.09 -11.55 6.91
C VAL A 263 8.90 -10.48 7.95
N ILE A 264 8.93 -9.21 7.54
CA ILE A 264 8.64 -8.05 8.41
C ILE A 264 7.15 -8.07 8.78
N GLU A 265 6.84 -7.99 10.06
CA GLU A 265 5.46 -7.96 10.57
C GLU A 265 4.98 -6.53 10.84
N ASP A 266 5.83 -5.68 11.44
CA ASP A 266 5.45 -4.33 11.85
C ASP A 266 6.10 -3.23 10.99
N ALA A 267 5.45 -2.08 10.90
CA ALA A 267 5.91 -0.93 10.11
C ALA A 267 7.34 -0.46 10.46
N ALA A 268 7.76 -0.62 11.72
CA ALA A 268 9.07 -0.22 12.21
C ALA A 268 10.17 -1.26 11.98
N ALA A 269 9.81 -2.45 11.46
CA ALA A 269 10.69 -3.61 11.34
C ALA A 269 11.42 -3.95 12.65
N ASN A 270 10.65 -4.07 13.72
CA ASN A 270 11.09 -4.55 15.03
C ASN A 270 10.59 -5.96 15.31
N LYS A 271 9.48 -6.34 14.69
CA LYS A 271 8.86 -7.65 14.76
C LYS A 271 8.87 -8.35 13.42
N PHE A 272 9.09 -9.64 13.45
CA PHE A 272 9.19 -10.49 12.27
C PHE A 272 8.47 -11.81 12.50
N ILE A 273 7.86 -12.34 11.47
CA ILE A 273 7.42 -13.73 11.45
C ILE A 273 8.54 -14.57 10.83
N ALA A 274 9.00 -15.56 11.58
CA ALA A 274 10.12 -16.43 11.23
C ALA A 274 9.69 -17.88 11.12
N LEU A 275 10.17 -18.55 10.07
CA LEU A 275 10.07 -20.00 9.92
C LEU A 275 11.37 -20.66 10.39
N ILE A 276 11.36 -21.23 11.60
CA ILE A 276 12.52 -21.83 12.25
C ILE A 276 12.21 -23.31 12.50
N ASP A 277 12.99 -24.22 11.90
CA ASP A 277 12.82 -25.67 12.02
C ASP A 277 11.38 -26.15 11.70
N GLY A 278 10.72 -25.50 10.73
CA GLY A 278 9.32 -25.81 10.38
C GLY A 278 8.29 -25.25 11.36
N ASN A 279 8.69 -24.43 12.33
CA ASN A 279 7.79 -23.73 13.24
C ASN A 279 7.68 -22.25 12.87
N LEU A 280 6.47 -21.74 12.81
CA LEU A 280 6.19 -20.34 12.55
C LEU A 280 5.98 -19.59 13.85
N GLN A 281 6.79 -18.57 14.11
CA GLN A 281 6.81 -17.83 15.37
C GLN A 281 7.24 -16.38 15.18
N GLU A 282 6.85 -15.50 16.11
CA GLU A 282 7.24 -14.10 16.13
C GLU A 282 8.64 -13.93 16.72
N VAL A 283 9.41 -13.06 16.12
CA VAL A 283 10.71 -12.59 16.61
C VAL A 283 10.58 -11.11 16.96
N ASP A 284 10.82 -10.73 18.19
CA ASP A 284 10.96 -9.33 18.59
C ASP A 284 12.45 -9.00 18.77
N VAL A 285 12.95 -8.13 17.88
CA VAL A 285 14.38 -7.75 17.86
C VAL A 285 14.72 -6.80 19.01
N ILE A 286 13.78 -5.97 19.43
CA ILE A 286 13.98 -5.03 20.56
C ILE A 286 13.96 -5.76 21.89
N ALA A 287 12.92 -6.58 22.12
CA ALA A 287 12.82 -7.42 23.33
C ALA A 287 13.84 -8.56 23.32
N LYS A 288 14.39 -8.92 22.15
CA LYS A 288 15.30 -10.07 21.96
C LYS A 288 14.67 -11.39 22.38
N THR A 289 13.42 -11.59 21.98
CA THR A 289 12.60 -12.75 22.33
C THR A 289 12.03 -13.44 21.12
N LEU A 290 11.64 -14.70 21.32
CA LEU A 290 10.84 -15.50 20.39
C LEU A 290 9.54 -15.87 21.07
N SER A 291 8.43 -15.83 20.32
CA SER A 291 7.15 -16.33 20.80
C SER A 291 7.11 -17.85 20.81
N GLU A 292 6.12 -18.41 21.48
CA GLU A 292 5.70 -19.79 21.22
C GLU A 292 5.27 -19.92 19.75
N PRO A 293 5.48 -21.10 19.14
CA PRO A 293 5.07 -21.31 17.75
C PRO A 293 3.57 -21.17 17.55
N TYR A 294 3.17 -20.32 16.63
CA TYR A 294 1.79 -20.20 16.18
C TYR A 294 1.33 -21.43 15.41
N LEU A 295 2.19 -21.91 14.51
CA LEU A 295 1.97 -23.06 13.65
C LEU A 295 3.21 -23.95 13.61
N LYS A 296 3.00 -25.26 13.45
CA LYS A 296 4.06 -26.26 13.39
C LYS A 296 3.98 -27.04 12.09
N ASN A 297 5.08 -27.67 11.73
CA ASN A 297 5.19 -28.49 10.51
C ASN A 297 4.95 -27.71 9.21
N ILE A 298 5.40 -26.46 9.17
CA ILE A 298 5.25 -25.55 8.04
C ILE A 298 6.41 -25.72 7.05
N ALA A 299 6.08 -25.84 5.77
CA ALA A 299 7.06 -25.89 4.68
C ALA A 299 7.36 -24.50 4.12
N LYS A 300 6.32 -23.67 3.95
CA LYS A 300 6.39 -22.32 3.42
C LYS A 300 5.25 -21.48 3.96
N PHE A 301 5.45 -20.17 3.98
CA PHE A 301 4.40 -19.21 4.28
C PHE A 301 4.55 -17.92 3.45
N LYS A 302 3.50 -17.12 3.42
CA LYS A 302 3.50 -15.77 2.88
C LYS A 302 2.56 -14.92 3.74
N MET A 303 2.93 -13.65 3.95
CA MET A 303 2.07 -12.69 4.63
C MET A 303 1.35 -11.77 3.64
N SER A 304 0.09 -11.45 3.96
CA SER A 304 -0.70 -10.40 3.34
C SER A 304 -1.44 -9.65 4.45
N GLY A 305 -0.99 -8.44 4.77
CA GLY A 305 -1.47 -7.73 5.95
C GLY A 305 -1.29 -8.54 7.23
N SER A 306 -2.36 -8.76 7.98
CA SER A 306 -2.37 -9.58 9.20
C SER A 306 -2.61 -11.07 8.95
N GLU A 307 -2.74 -11.50 7.71
CA GLU A 307 -3.02 -12.89 7.35
C GLU A 307 -1.74 -13.60 6.90
N ILE A 308 -1.57 -14.82 7.36
CA ILE A 308 -0.48 -15.72 6.99
C ILE A 308 -1.08 -16.88 6.21
N ILE A 309 -0.75 -16.97 4.93
CA ILE A 309 -1.06 -18.13 4.11
C ILE A 309 0.10 -19.12 4.27
N TYR A 310 -0.19 -20.34 4.64
CA TYR A 310 0.84 -21.33 4.91
C TYR A 310 0.61 -22.65 4.17
N LEU A 311 1.68 -23.39 3.96
CA LEU A 311 1.72 -24.73 3.41
C LEU A 311 2.46 -25.64 4.40
N THR A 312 1.85 -26.76 4.79
CA THR A 312 2.50 -27.74 5.66
C THR A 312 3.52 -28.59 4.91
N ASN A 313 4.41 -29.25 5.65
CA ASN A 313 5.22 -30.31 5.08
C ASN A 313 4.37 -31.50 4.66
N VAL A 314 4.93 -32.35 3.80
CA VAL A 314 4.23 -33.54 3.31
C VAL A 314 4.11 -34.56 4.43
N GLU A 315 2.87 -34.97 4.74
CA GLU A 315 2.56 -36.08 5.60
C GLU A 315 1.66 -37.06 4.81
N LYS A 316 2.08 -38.32 4.67
CA LYS A 316 1.30 -39.36 3.95
C LYS A 316 0.80 -38.87 2.57
N ASP A 317 1.68 -38.26 1.78
CA ASP A 317 1.39 -37.67 0.45
C ASP A 317 0.33 -36.56 0.45
N LYS A 318 0.10 -35.90 1.57
CA LYS A 318 -0.81 -34.75 1.70
C LYS A 318 -0.08 -33.54 2.24
N ARG A 319 -0.49 -32.38 1.76
CA ARG A 319 -0.12 -31.06 2.30
C ARG A 319 -1.39 -30.31 2.60
N GLN A 320 -1.36 -29.54 3.67
CA GLN A 320 -2.44 -28.63 4.04
C GLN A 320 -2.05 -27.22 3.63
N ILE A 321 -2.98 -26.49 3.02
CA ILE A 321 -2.91 -25.06 2.81
C ILE A 321 -3.91 -24.44 3.76
N GLY A 322 -3.48 -23.45 4.54
CA GLY A 322 -4.34 -22.78 5.48
C GLY A 322 -4.05 -21.27 5.55
N ILE A 323 -4.95 -20.56 6.19
CA ILE A 323 -4.80 -19.14 6.49
C ILE A 323 -4.86 -18.97 8.01
N TYR A 324 -3.85 -18.33 8.58
CA TYR A 324 -3.78 -17.97 9.98
C TYR A 324 -3.83 -16.44 10.10
N ARG A 325 -4.68 -15.90 10.97
CA ARG A 325 -4.82 -14.47 11.19
C ARG A 325 -4.09 -14.08 12.48
N LEU A 326 -3.13 -13.18 12.37
CA LEU A 326 -2.40 -12.64 13.53
C LEU A 326 -3.36 -11.86 14.44
N GLY A 327 -3.30 -12.13 15.75
CA GLY A 327 -4.16 -11.49 16.75
C GLY A 327 -5.41 -12.26 17.13
N ASP A 328 -5.83 -13.25 16.38
CA ASP A 328 -6.92 -14.15 16.75
C ASP A 328 -6.35 -15.34 17.56
N LYS A 329 -6.98 -15.66 18.71
CA LYS A 329 -6.62 -16.81 19.53
C LYS A 329 -7.02 -18.17 18.92
N GLY A 330 -7.29 -18.21 17.64
CA GLY A 330 -7.61 -19.42 16.90
C GLY A 330 -7.70 -19.08 15.42
N GLY A 331 -6.77 -19.60 14.62
CA GLY A 331 -6.81 -19.44 13.17
C GLY A 331 -8.09 -20.01 12.58
N ILE A 332 -8.65 -19.33 11.59
CA ILE A 332 -9.67 -19.94 10.71
C ILE A 332 -8.89 -20.82 9.75
N ASP A 333 -8.81 -22.12 10.06
CA ASP A 333 -8.25 -23.11 9.15
C ASP A 333 -9.20 -23.27 7.96
N LEU A 334 -8.94 -22.56 6.88
CA LEU A 334 -9.48 -22.92 5.59
C LEU A 334 -8.64 -24.11 5.09
N GLU A 335 -9.04 -25.33 5.50
CA GLU A 335 -8.33 -26.55 5.15
C GLU A 335 -8.59 -26.93 3.69
N ALA A 336 -7.70 -26.52 2.80
CA ALA A 336 -7.59 -27.15 1.50
C ALA A 336 -6.49 -28.22 1.56
N VAL A 337 -6.87 -29.48 1.58
CA VAL A 337 -5.92 -30.60 1.51
C VAL A 337 -5.56 -30.89 0.06
N VAL A 338 -4.30 -30.68 -0.30
CA VAL A 338 -3.78 -30.95 -1.62
C VAL A 338 -2.95 -32.22 -1.59
N ARG A 339 -3.26 -33.17 -2.44
CA ARG A 339 -2.36 -34.35 -2.68
C ARG A 339 -1.13 -33.84 -3.43
N SER A 340 0.03 -34.02 -2.87
CA SER A 340 1.28 -33.56 -3.47
C SER A 340 2.34 -34.63 -3.31
N LYS A 341 3.06 -34.95 -4.40
CA LYS A 341 4.28 -35.73 -4.30
C LYS A 341 5.35 -34.93 -3.51
N LYS A 342 6.25 -35.66 -2.85
CA LYS A 342 7.28 -35.09 -1.97
C LYS A 342 8.10 -33.99 -2.66
N ASP A 343 8.35 -34.12 -3.96
CA ASP A 343 9.19 -33.22 -4.74
C ASP A 343 8.40 -32.14 -5.54
N ALA A 344 7.06 -32.07 -5.35
CA ALA A 344 6.26 -31.06 -6.05
C ALA A 344 6.54 -29.69 -5.49
N VAL A 345 6.92 -28.75 -6.36
CA VAL A 345 7.08 -27.34 -6.03
C VAL A 345 5.71 -26.67 -6.07
N ILE A 346 5.25 -26.17 -4.93
CA ILE A 346 4.02 -25.38 -4.84
C ILE A 346 4.44 -23.95 -4.58
N ASN A 347 4.07 -23.03 -5.48
CA ASN A 347 4.27 -21.60 -5.30
C ASN A 347 3.01 -20.99 -4.67
N LEU A 348 3.18 -20.36 -3.51
CA LEU A 348 2.14 -19.54 -2.89
C LEU A 348 2.15 -18.17 -3.59
N GLY A 349 1.22 -17.97 -4.52
CA GLY A 349 0.96 -16.66 -5.13
C GLY A 349 -0.19 -15.97 -4.41
N ILE A 350 0.00 -14.74 -3.96
CA ILE A 350 -1.09 -13.86 -3.54
C ILE A 350 -1.42 -12.99 -4.74
N VAL A 351 -2.66 -13.03 -5.20
CA VAL A 351 -3.19 -12.07 -6.16
C VAL A 351 -3.93 -11.04 -5.31
N ASP A 352 -3.33 -9.86 -5.15
CA ASP A 352 -4.04 -8.73 -4.57
C ASP A 352 -5.09 -8.30 -5.59
N PHE A 353 -6.34 -8.57 -5.28
CA PHE A 353 -7.44 -7.93 -5.96
C PHE A 353 -7.59 -6.54 -5.32
N ASP A 354 -6.96 -5.54 -5.92
CA ASP A 354 -7.34 -4.15 -5.69
C ASP A 354 -8.77 -3.98 -6.21
N GLY A 355 -9.73 -3.94 -5.25
CA GLY A 355 -11.13 -3.66 -5.50
C GLY A 355 -11.39 -2.18 -5.76
#